data_1e1d9ae2dd5d81d552a001f45714fc5c
#
_entry.id   1e1d9ae2dd5d81d552a001f45714fc5c
#
_cell.length_a   1.000
_cell.length_b   1.000
_cell.length_c   1.000
_cell.angle_alpha   90.00
_cell.angle_beta   90.00
_cell.angle_gamma   90.00
#
_symmetry.space_group_name_H-M   'P 1'
#
loop_
_entity.id
_entity.type
_entity.pdbx_description
1 polymer ?
#
loop_
_entity_poly.entity_id
_entity_poly.type
_entity_poly.pdbx_seq_one_letter_code
_entity_poly.pdbx_strand_id
1 'polypeptide(L)'
;MAAQRGRSGGNNCLRAVEWKGVPNFMKKTILREYARLIVRSGVNVQKGQDVLIYADLDQPEFVQMVVEEAYKAKARKVTVNWNYQPLQKLHVRYQSVKTLGTVEACEEARLQHYVDILPCRIHLISEDPDGLKGVNLEKMAKGRQAVYQVVKPYADQRQNKEQWCIAAVPGAAWAKKVFPDLTRSQAMEKLWEAILATSRVNGDPVAAWEEHNRDLKARCDYLNSLDIESLHYTADNGTDFTVGLMPEAQFCGGGEESIQGVFYNPNIPTEECFTSPKRGLAEGIVYATKPLSYQGQLIEGFSIRFAGGKAVEVHAEKNEELLKTMISMDEGAAYLGECALVPQSSPIAQCGYLFYNTLFDENAACHLALGMGYADTIRDFQNKTLEECRSYGINDSMIHEDFMIGCDSMNIDAHTRDGRVVPIFRNGNWAF
;
A
#
# COMPACT_ATOMS: atom_id res chain seq x y z
N MET A 1 -29.47 -26.98 44.62
CA MET A 1 -28.09 -27.25 44.25
C MET A 1 -27.75 -26.36 43.07
N ALA A 2 -26.86 -25.40 43.27
CA ALA A 2 -26.59 -24.31 42.40
C ALA A 2 -25.69 -24.71 41.24
N ALA A 3 -26.09 -24.38 40.01
CA ALA A 3 -25.22 -24.44 38.82
C ALA A 3 -24.50 -23.11 38.65
N GLN A 4 -23.19 -23.13 38.79
CA GLN A 4 -22.31 -21.99 38.48
C GLN A 4 -22.29 -21.74 36.97
N ARG A 5 -22.69 -20.54 36.58
CA ARG A 5 -22.47 -20.01 35.21
C ARG A 5 -21.09 -19.42 35.15
N GLY A 6 -20.23 -20.02 34.33
CA GLY A 6 -18.95 -19.44 33.95
C GLY A 6 -19.18 -18.16 33.13
N ARG A 7 -18.51 -17.06 33.52
CA ARG A 7 -18.44 -15.82 32.77
C ARG A 7 -17.39 -16.00 31.68
N SER A 8 -17.83 -16.02 30.43
CA SER A 8 -16.98 -15.88 29.27
C SER A 8 -16.40 -14.46 29.23
N GLY A 9 -15.08 -14.36 29.00
CA GLY A 9 -14.35 -13.14 28.89
C GLY A 9 -14.87 -12.25 27.76
N GLY A 10 -14.87 -10.96 28.02
CA GLY A 10 -15.42 -9.96 27.12
C GLY A 10 -14.61 -9.80 25.84
N ASN A 11 -15.27 -10.00 24.73
CA ASN A 11 -14.88 -9.48 23.43
C ASN A 11 -14.88 -7.94 23.52
N ASN A 12 -13.70 -7.33 23.54
CA ASN A 12 -13.51 -5.94 23.18
C ASN A 12 -13.58 -5.83 21.65
N CYS A 13 -14.76 -6.11 21.10
CA CYS A 13 -15.10 -5.74 19.75
C CYS A 13 -15.07 -4.21 19.70
N LEU A 14 -14.20 -3.62 18.87
CA LEU A 14 -14.23 -2.20 18.54
C LEU A 14 -15.68 -1.88 18.14
N ARG A 15 -16.42 -1.20 19.00
CA ARG A 15 -17.76 -0.70 18.68
C ARG A 15 -17.55 0.23 17.49
N ALA A 16 -18.11 -0.14 16.35
CA ALA A 16 -18.28 0.79 15.24
C ALA A 16 -18.83 2.09 15.82
N VAL A 17 -18.07 3.17 15.74
CA VAL A 17 -18.52 4.48 16.23
C VAL A 17 -19.69 4.87 15.34
N GLU A 18 -20.90 4.76 15.87
CA GLU A 18 -22.10 5.20 15.15
C GLU A 18 -22.09 6.73 15.05
N TRP A 19 -21.64 7.25 13.93
CA TRP A 19 -21.63 8.68 13.59
C TRP A 19 -23.04 9.23 13.23
N LYS A 20 -24.12 8.58 13.70
CA LYS A 20 -25.49 9.02 13.46
C LYS A 20 -25.70 10.41 14.06
N GLY A 21 -25.98 11.38 13.19
CA GLY A 21 -26.44 12.72 13.62
C GLY A 21 -25.34 13.74 13.92
N VAL A 22 -24.09 13.52 13.49
CA VAL A 22 -23.01 14.52 13.66
C VAL A 22 -23.31 15.77 12.82
N PRO A 23 -23.41 16.96 13.41
CA PRO A 23 -23.62 18.21 12.67
C PRO A 23 -22.50 18.45 11.65
N ASN A 24 -22.82 19.09 10.53
CA ASN A 24 -21.88 19.38 9.43
C ASN A 24 -20.59 20.11 9.90
N PHE A 25 -20.66 20.83 10.99
CA PHE A 25 -19.52 21.51 11.63
C PHE A 25 -18.51 20.53 12.28
N MET A 26 -18.99 19.49 12.96
CA MET A 26 -18.10 18.46 13.54
C MET A 26 -17.41 17.62 12.47
N LYS A 27 -18.07 17.37 11.34
CA LYS A 27 -17.44 16.67 10.19
C LYS A 27 -16.25 17.47 9.65
N LYS A 28 -16.35 18.79 9.53
CA LYS A 28 -15.22 19.65 9.09
C LYS A 28 -14.04 19.64 10.07
N THR A 29 -14.31 19.55 11.36
CA THR A 29 -13.27 19.44 12.38
C THR A 29 -12.51 18.12 12.25
N ILE A 30 -13.23 17.02 12.09
CA ILE A 30 -12.64 15.68 11.90
C ILE A 30 -11.80 15.62 10.62
N LEU A 31 -12.30 16.16 9.50
CA LEU A 31 -11.53 16.24 8.25
C LEU A 31 -10.27 17.09 8.40
N ARG A 32 -10.28 18.15 9.21
CA ARG A 32 -9.08 18.92 9.52
C ARG A 32 -8.07 18.12 10.36
N GLU A 33 -8.52 17.31 11.31
CA GLU A 33 -7.63 16.40 12.05
C GLU A 33 -7.01 15.35 11.12
N TYR A 34 -7.75 14.85 10.14
CA TYR A 34 -7.19 13.96 9.11
C TYR A 34 -6.16 14.68 8.23
N ALA A 35 -6.45 15.90 7.78
CA ALA A 35 -5.47 16.71 7.04
C ALA A 35 -4.23 17.01 7.89
N ARG A 36 -4.39 17.28 9.20
CA ARG A 36 -3.29 17.46 10.16
C ARG A 36 -2.45 16.19 10.29
N LEU A 37 -3.09 15.02 10.39
CA LEU A 37 -2.41 13.73 10.45
C LEU A 37 -1.54 13.51 9.20
N ILE A 38 -2.09 13.68 8.00
CA ILE A 38 -1.36 13.52 6.73
C ILE A 38 -0.12 14.43 6.67
N VAL A 39 -0.26 15.68 7.13
CA VAL A 39 0.82 16.67 7.07
C VAL A 39 1.86 16.47 8.17
N ARG A 40 1.44 16.08 9.39
CA ARG A 40 2.32 16.00 10.56
C ARG A 40 2.93 14.63 10.78
N SER A 41 2.17 13.57 10.56
CA SER A 41 2.64 12.17 10.68
C SER A 41 2.89 11.55 9.32
N GLY A 42 2.03 11.80 8.33
CA GLY A 42 2.18 11.30 6.97
C GLY A 42 3.51 11.73 6.38
N VAL A 43 3.65 12.96 5.93
CA VAL A 43 4.90 13.46 5.33
C VAL A 43 5.79 14.23 6.30
N ASN A 44 5.37 14.50 7.53
CA ASN A 44 6.14 15.23 8.53
C ASN A 44 6.81 16.49 7.95
N VAL A 45 6.01 17.40 7.41
CA VAL A 45 6.49 18.59 6.71
C VAL A 45 7.50 19.36 7.55
N GLN A 46 8.71 19.55 7.04
CA GLN A 46 9.76 20.30 7.68
C GLN A 46 9.66 21.81 7.38
N LYS A 47 10.10 22.64 8.33
CA LYS A 47 10.11 24.10 8.13
C LYS A 47 10.92 24.51 6.90
N GLY A 48 10.29 25.24 5.99
CA GLY A 48 10.92 25.72 4.77
C GLY A 48 10.95 24.70 3.63
N GLN A 49 10.39 23.51 3.79
CA GLN A 49 10.29 22.47 2.76
C GLN A 49 9.18 22.79 1.76
N ASP A 50 9.38 22.40 0.51
CA ASP A 50 8.34 22.40 -0.51
C ASP A 50 7.46 21.14 -0.37
N VAL A 51 6.17 21.29 -0.68
CA VAL A 51 5.19 20.21 -0.63
C VAL A 51 4.55 20.06 -2.01
N LEU A 52 4.52 18.84 -2.52
CA LEU A 52 3.78 18.47 -3.71
C LEU A 52 2.56 17.65 -3.30
N ILE A 53 1.37 18.08 -3.71
CA ILE A 53 0.14 17.33 -3.52
C ILE A 53 -0.34 16.84 -4.87
N TYR A 54 -0.55 15.55 -5.02
CA TYR A 54 -1.21 14.93 -6.15
C TYR A 54 -2.61 14.53 -5.70
N ALA A 55 -3.64 15.02 -6.37
CA ALA A 55 -5.03 14.78 -5.97
C ALA A 55 -5.96 14.75 -7.18
N ASP A 56 -7.00 13.94 -7.10
CA ASP A 56 -8.11 13.99 -8.05
C ASP A 56 -9.05 15.17 -7.75
N LEU A 57 -9.81 15.58 -8.76
CA LEU A 57 -10.74 16.73 -8.66
C LEU A 57 -11.97 16.48 -7.76
N ASP A 58 -12.09 15.31 -7.16
CA ASP A 58 -13.29 14.92 -6.42
C ASP A 58 -13.48 15.65 -5.09
N GLN A 59 -12.39 16.05 -4.41
CA GLN A 59 -12.44 16.60 -3.06
C GLN A 59 -11.58 17.88 -2.89
N PRO A 60 -11.84 18.95 -3.68
CA PRO A 60 -11.03 20.15 -3.61
C PRO A 60 -11.07 20.86 -2.24
N GLU A 61 -12.19 20.78 -1.50
CA GLU A 61 -12.29 21.35 -0.16
C GLU A 61 -11.37 20.64 0.85
N PHE A 62 -11.21 19.32 0.74
CA PHE A 62 -10.29 18.58 1.60
C PHE A 62 -8.84 18.88 1.24
N VAL A 63 -8.51 18.94 -0.06
CA VAL A 63 -7.18 19.36 -0.52
C VAL A 63 -6.82 20.74 0.01
N GLN A 64 -7.76 21.69 0.04
CA GLN A 64 -7.55 23.00 0.66
C GLN A 64 -7.18 22.88 2.14
N MET A 65 -7.81 21.98 2.91
CA MET A 65 -7.46 21.75 4.32
C MET A 65 -6.03 21.21 4.47
N VAL A 66 -5.61 20.30 3.61
CA VAL A 66 -4.23 19.78 3.60
C VAL A 66 -3.22 20.90 3.27
N VAL A 67 -3.52 21.76 2.30
CA VAL A 67 -2.69 22.93 1.97
C VAL A 67 -2.58 23.89 3.17
N GLU A 68 -3.70 24.18 3.86
CA GLU A 68 -3.69 25.02 5.06
C GLU A 68 -2.80 24.41 6.17
N GLU A 69 -2.92 23.11 6.42
CA GLU A 69 -2.09 22.43 7.44
C GLU A 69 -0.60 22.40 7.04
N ALA A 70 -0.27 22.22 5.76
CA ALA A 70 1.10 22.30 5.27
C ALA A 70 1.73 23.70 5.54
N TYR A 71 0.99 24.78 5.29
CA TYR A 71 1.47 26.13 5.63
C TYR A 71 1.54 26.37 7.14
N LYS A 72 0.64 25.81 7.95
CA LYS A 72 0.75 25.83 9.43
C LYS A 72 1.99 25.06 9.90
N ALA A 73 2.40 24.00 9.17
CA ALA A 73 3.65 23.28 9.39
C ALA A 73 4.90 24.05 8.93
N LYS A 74 4.72 25.26 8.35
CA LYS A 74 5.78 26.13 7.85
C LYS A 74 6.39 25.64 6.54
N ALA A 75 5.63 24.97 5.69
CA ALA A 75 6.03 24.74 4.30
C ALA A 75 6.42 26.06 3.62
N ARG A 76 7.44 26.00 2.77
CA ARG A 76 7.86 27.17 1.96
C ARG A 76 6.86 27.42 0.82
N LYS A 77 6.49 26.36 0.11
CA LYS A 77 5.57 26.39 -1.04
C LYS A 77 4.80 25.08 -1.11
N VAL A 78 3.52 25.20 -1.42
CA VAL A 78 2.67 24.03 -1.71
C VAL A 78 2.23 24.10 -3.16
N THR A 79 2.47 23.03 -3.92
CA THR A 79 2.02 22.87 -5.31
C THR A 79 1.03 21.73 -5.38
N VAL A 80 -0.15 21.97 -5.95
CA VAL A 80 -1.17 20.94 -6.16
C VAL A 80 -1.20 20.54 -7.63
N ASN A 81 -0.97 19.26 -7.90
CA ASN A 81 -1.10 18.64 -9.21
C ASN A 81 -2.45 17.92 -9.25
N TRP A 82 -3.39 18.48 -9.99
CA TRP A 82 -4.71 17.91 -10.14
C TRP A 82 -4.73 16.85 -11.23
N ASN A 83 -5.34 15.72 -10.91
CA ASN A 83 -5.63 14.64 -11.85
C ASN A 83 -7.14 14.57 -12.12
N TYR A 84 -7.49 14.13 -13.33
CA TYR A 84 -8.87 13.84 -13.68
C TYR A 84 -8.89 12.57 -14.55
N GLN A 85 -9.19 11.45 -13.93
CA GLN A 85 -9.12 10.13 -14.53
C GLN A 85 -9.86 9.99 -15.88
N PRO A 86 -11.04 10.62 -16.13
CA PRO A 86 -11.67 10.56 -17.44
C PRO A 86 -10.82 11.08 -18.60
N LEU A 87 -9.86 12.02 -18.36
CA LEU A 87 -8.95 12.49 -19.40
C LEU A 87 -7.94 11.40 -19.82
N GLN A 88 -7.55 10.51 -18.91
CA GLN A 88 -6.64 9.41 -19.24
C GLN A 88 -7.24 8.51 -20.34
N LYS A 89 -8.54 8.22 -20.27
CA LYS A 89 -9.25 7.48 -21.32
C LYS A 89 -9.18 8.20 -22.69
N LEU A 90 -9.35 9.51 -22.70
CA LEU A 90 -9.28 10.31 -23.91
C LEU A 90 -7.85 10.32 -24.46
N HIS A 91 -6.84 10.47 -23.61
CA HIS A 91 -5.44 10.42 -24.03
C HIS A 91 -5.11 9.07 -24.65
N VAL A 92 -5.45 7.95 -24.02
CA VAL A 92 -5.23 6.61 -24.60
C VAL A 92 -6.01 6.43 -25.92
N ARG A 93 -7.22 6.95 -26.01
CA ARG A 93 -8.04 6.85 -27.22
C ARG A 93 -7.45 7.62 -28.40
N TYR A 94 -7.05 8.85 -28.22
CA TYR A 94 -6.75 9.77 -29.31
C TYR A 94 -5.26 9.97 -29.59
N GLN A 95 -4.38 9.84 -28.60
CA GLN A 95 -2.94 9.96 -28.81
C GLN A 95 -2.34 8.69 -29.42
N SER A 96 -1.21 8.82 -30.11
CA SER A 96 -0.40 7.65 -30.54
C SER A 96 0.35 7.04 -29.36
N VAL A 97 0.84 5.80 -29.49
CA VAL A 97 1.75 5.18 -28.49
C VAL A 97 2.99 6.05 -28.30
N LYS A 98 3.54 6.59 -29.38
CA LYS A 98 4.69 7.50 -29.33
C LYS A 98 4.39 8.72 -28.46
N THR A 99 3.25 9.38 -28.68
CA THR A 99 2.86 10.57 -27.90
C THR A 99 2.62 10.24 -26.43
N LEU A 100 1.95 9.10 -26.16
CA LEU A 100 1.72 8.62 -24.79
C LEU A 100 3.02 8.32 -24.04
N GLY A 101 4.05 7.89 -24.77
CA GLY A 101 5.36 7.53 -24.21
C GLY A 101 6.40 8.65 -24.26
N THR A 102 6.03 9.87 -24.70
CA THR A 102 6.94 11.00 -24.74
C THR A 102 6.87 11.79 -23.42
N VAL A 103 8.02 12.02 -22.80
CA VAL A 103 8.20 13.00 -21.73
C VAL A 103 8.75 14.27 -22.37
N GLU A 104 8.05 15.38 -22.24
CA GLU A 104 8.47 16.64 -22.83
C GLU A 104 9.61 17.28 -22.02
N ALA A 105 10.46 18.08 -22.70
CA ALA A 105 11.64 18.71 -22.06
C ALA A 105 11.30 19.55 -20.82
N CYS A 106 10.12 20.18 -20.79
CA CYS A 106 9.66 20.95 -19.62
C CYS A 106 9.27 20.03 -18.45
N GLU A 107 8.77 18.82 -18.72
CA GLU A 107 8.45 17.81 -17.70
C GLU A 107 9.73 17.22 -17.14
N GLU A 108 10.70 16.93 -17.99
CA GLU A 108 12.01 16.42 -17.58
C GLU A 108 12.77 17.45 -16.73
N ALA A 109 12.77 18.73 -17.13
CA ALA A 109 13.33 19.83 -16.33
C ALA A 109 12.65 19.95 -14.95
N ARG A 110 11.34 19.69 -14.87
CA ARG A 110 10.61 19.66 -13.61
C ARG A 110 11.00 18.46 -12.74
N LEU A 111 11.22 17.29 -13.33
CA LEU A 111 11.71 16.11 -12.62
C LEU A 111 13.09 16.37 -12.01
N GLN A 112 14.01 16.97 -12.78
CA GLN A 112 15.32 17.38 -12.27
C GLN A 112 15.19 18.39 -11.14
N HIS A 113 14.33 19.41 -11.28
CA HIS A 113 14.09 20.36 -10.21
C HIS A 113 13.63 19.68 -8.91
N TYR A 114 12.80 18.64 -8.99
CA TYR A 114 12.39 17.88 -7.80
C TYR A 114 13.51 17.03 -7.18
N VAL A 115 14.45 16.56 -8.00
CA VAL A 115 15.70 15.93 -7.48
C VAL A 115 16.52 16.96 -6.70
N ASP A 116 16.60 18.19 -7.20
CA ASP A 116 17.43 19.26 -6.60
C ASP A 116 16.87 19.76 -5.26
N ILE A 117 15.53 19.86 -5.12
CA ILE A 117 14.89 20.46 -3.94
C ILE A 117 14.30 19.46 -2.95
N LEU A 118 14.19 18.17 -3.30
CA LEU A 118 13.63 17.08 -2.49
C LEU A 118 12.34 17.47 -1.75
N PRO A 119 11.26 17.81 -2.45
CA PRO A 119 10.00 18.19 -1.84
C PRO A 119 9.34 16.96 -1.21
N CYS A 120 8.65 17.10 -0.08
CA CYS A 120 7.79 16.00 0.36
C CYS A 120 6.54 15.88 -0.55
N ARG A 121 6.03 14.65 -0.70
CA ARG A 121 4.93 14.32 -1.61
C ARG A 121 3.74 13.74 -0.88
N ILE A 122 2.55 14.28 -1.15
CA ILE A 122 1.27 13.76 -0.66
C ILE A 122 0.45 13.29 -1.86
N HIS A 123 0.02 12.04 -1.83
CA HIS A 123 -0.88 11.45 -2.81
C HIS A 123 -2.25 11.23 -2.17
N LEU A 124 -3.23 12.03 -2.59
CA LEU A 124 -4.63 11.89 -2.16
C LEU A 124 -5.39 11.11 -3.22
N ILE A 125 -5.63 9.83 -2.95
CA ILE A 125 -6.22 8.90 -3.90
C ILE A 125 -7.74 8.84 -3.74
N SER A 126 -8.49 8.97 -4.85
CA SER A 126 -9.97 8.89 -4.89
C SER A 126 -10.50 8.28 -6.18
N GLU A 127 -9.66 7.59 -6.91
CA GLU A 127 -9.93 7.08 -8.24
C GLU A 127 -11.15 6.15 -8.30
N ASP A 128 -11.89 6.24 -9.40
CA ASP A 128 -12.93 5.27 -9.74
C ASP A 128 -12.29 3.92 -10.09
N PRO A 129 -12.52 2.84 -9.33
CA PRO A 129 -11.95 1.53 -9.63
C PRO A 129 -12.30 1.00 -11.03
N ASP A 130 -13.45 1.40 -11.59
CA ASP A 130 -13.87 1.07 -12.95
C ASP A 130 -13.49 2.17 -13.97
N GLY A 131 -12.77 3.18 -13.53
CA GLY A 131 -12.46 4.40 -14.29
C GLY A 131 -11.73 4.15 -15.60
N LEU A 132 -10.92 3.11 -15.70
CA LEU A 132 -10.18 2.72 -16.92
C LEU A 132 -10.86 1.59 -17.73
N LYS A 133 -12.05 1.17 -17.35
CA LYS A 133 -12.78 0.12 -18.08
C LYS A 133 -12.99 0.47 -19.56
N GLY A 134 -12.63 -0.45 -20.44
CA GLY A 134 -12.74 -0.30 -21.88
C GLY A 134 -11.61 0.49 -22.55
N VAL A 135 -10.55 0.84 -21.81
CA VAL A 135 -9.31 1.40 -22.37
C VAL A 135 -8.49 0.32 -23.07
N ASN A 136 -7.79 0.68 -24.12
CA ASN A 136 -6.79 -0.21 -24.74
C ASN A 136 -5.57 -0.33 -23.80
N LEU A 137 -5.56 -1.40 -23.00
CA LEU A 137 -4.54 -1.64 -21.95
C LEU A 137 -3.15 -1.85 -22.54
N GLU A 138 -3.02 -2.56 -23.67
CA GLU A 138 -1.73 -2.79 -24.35
C GLU A 138 -1.11 -1.45 -24.78
N LYS A 139 -1.93 -0.58 -25.39
CA LYS A 139 -1.49 0.76 -25.80
C LYS A 139 -1.05 1.62 -24.62
N MET A 140 -1.80 1.56 -23.53
CA MET A 140 -1.49 2.27 -22.29
C MET A 140 -0.20 1.75 -21.65
N ALA A 141 -0.03 0.43 -21.57
CA ALA A 141 1.17 -0.22 -21.03
C ALA A 141 2.43 0.17 -21.81
N LYS A 142 2.38 0.15 -23.16
CA LYS A 142 3.51 0.59 -24.01
C LYS A 142 3.88 2.06 -23.77
N GLY A 143 2.88 2.93 -23.62
CA GLY A 143 3.12 4.33 -23.30
C GLY A 143 3.79 4.49 -21.93
N ARG A 144 3.26 3.83 -20.89
CA ARG A 144 3.82 3.84 -19.54
C ARG A 144 5.26 3.32 -19.51
N GLN A 145 5.54 2.22 -20.22
CA GLN A 145 6.88 1.65 -20.29
C GLN A 145 7.90 2.66 -20.87
N ALA A 146 7.54 3.38 -21.94
CA ALA A 146 8.41 4.38 -22.52
C ALA A 146 8.64 5.56 -21.56
N VAL A 147 7.59 6.06 -20.89
CA VAL A 147 7.70 7.11 -19.88
C VAL A 147 8.56 6.65 -18.69
N TYR A 148 8.38 5.41 -18.24
CA TYR A 148 9.14 4.86 -17.12
C TYR A 148 10.65 4.90 -17.34
N GLN A 149 11.12 4.56 -18.54
CA GLN A 149 12.55 4.60 -18.88
C GLN A 149 13.17 6.00 -18.70
N VAL A 150 12.39 7.06 -18.96
CA VAL A 150 12.84 8.45 -18.80
C VAL A 150 12.73 8.90 -17.34
N VAL A 151 11.65 8.52 -16.64
CA VAL A 151 11.36 9.01 -15.28
C VAL A 151 12.16 8.25 -14.21
N LYS A 152 12.45 6.96 -14.43
CA LYS A 152 13.14 6.11 -13.45
C LYS A 152 14.45 6.70 -12.92
N PRO A 153 15.38 7.24 -13.72
CA PRO A 153 16.61 7.80 -13.20
C PRO A 153 16.42 8.96 -12.21
N TYR A 154 15.35 9.74 -12.37
CA TYR A 154 15.00 10.82 -11.44
C TYR A 154 14.33 10.28 -10.17
N ALA A 155 13.51 9.25 -10.31
CA ALA A 155 12.87 8.57 -9.17
C ALA A 155 13.94 7.88 -8.28
N ASP A 156 14.88 7.14 -8.88
CA ASP A 156 15.98 6.48 -8.18
C ASP A 156 16.86 7.48 -7.40
N GLN A 157 17.06 8.69 -7.93
CA GLN A 157 17.82 9.73 -7.24
C GLN A 157 17.11 10.33 -6.03
N ARG A 158 15.77 10.24 -5.96
CA ARG A 158 14.94 10.74 -4.85
C ARG A 158 14.57 9.67 -3.82
N GLN A 159 14.70 8.40 -4.20
CA GLN A 159 14.33 7.26 -3.35
C GLN A 159 15.01 7.37 -1.98
N ASN A 160 14.24 7.19 -0.91
CA ASN A 160 14.63 7.28 0.49
C ASN A 160 15.20 8.65 0.94
N LYS A 161 15.15 9.68 0.08
CA LYS A 161 15.63 11.03 0.38
C LYS A 161 14.52 12.02 0.68
N GLU A 162 13.32 11.77 0.22
CA GLU A 162 12.16 12.63 0.41
C GLU A 162 11.03 11.87 1.12
N GLN A 163 10.30 12.56 1.97
CA GLN A 163 9.11 11.98 2.59
C GLN A 163 7.98 11.91 1.57
N TRP A 164 7.19 10.87 1.66
CA TRP A 164 5.98 10.71 0.87
C TRP A 164 4.86 10.09 1.69
N CYS A 165 3.61 10.34 1.32
CA CYS A 165 2.46 9.73 1.99
C CYS A 165 1.33 9.53 0.98
N ILE A 166 0.75 8.33 0.99
CA ILE A 166 -0.50 8.03 0.31
C ILE A 166 -1.61 8.03 1.35
N ALA A 167 -2.69 8.76 1.07
CA ALA A 167 -3.87 8.80 1.92
C ALA A 167 -5.12 8.85 1.04
N ALA A 168 -6.21 8.26 1.49
CA ALA A 168 -7.42 8.17 0.69
C ALA A 168 -8.39 9.31 0.96
N VAL A 169 -9.11 9.69 -0.09
CA VAL A 169 -10.22 10.63 -0.04
C VAL A 169 -11.36 10.03 -0.86
N PRO A 170 -12.59 9.88 -0.35
CA PRO A 170 -13.62 9.18 -1.09
C PRO A 170 -14.02 9.91 -2.37
N GLY A 171 -13.89 9.22 -3.51
CA GLY A 171 -14.53 9.58 -4.77
C GLY A 171 -15.96 9.03 -4.84
N ALA A 172 -16.85 9.73 -5.53
CA ALA A 172 -18.25 9.31 -5.58
C ALA A 172 -18.48 8.01 -6.34
N ALA A 173 -17.70 7.76 -7.39
CA ALA A 173 -17.73 6.49 -8.13
C ALA A 173 -17.18 5.35 -7.28
N TRP A 174 -16.04 5.58 -6.62
CA TRP A 174 -15.45 4.63 -5.69
C TRP A 174 -16.39 4.27 -4.55
N ALA A 175 -16.99 5.26 -3.88
CA ALA A 175 -17.97 5.03 -2.81
C ALA A 175 -19.16 4.17 -3.27
N LYS A 176 -19.67 4.42 -4.47
CA LYS A 176 -20.76 3.61 -5.07
C LYS A 176 -20.31 2.20 -5.46
N LYS A 177 -19.03 2.00 -5.78
CA LYS A 177 -18.47 0.67 -6.04
C LYS A 177 -18.41 -0.16 -4.76
N VAL A 178 -17.96 0.45 -3.65
CA VAL A 178 -17.88 -0.23 -2.34
C VAL A 178 -19.27 -0.46 -1.74
N PHE A 179 -20.18 0.51 -1.89
CA PHE A 179 -21.54 0.46 -1.32
C PHE A 179 -22.61 0.63 -2.41
N PRO A 180 -22.84 -0.38 -3.26
CA PRO A 180 -23.71 -0.28 -4.43
C PRO A 180 -25.19 -0.03 -4.08
N ASP A 181 -25.66 -0.51 -2.92
CA ASP A 181 -27.06 -0.41 -2.51
C ASP A 181 -27.42 0.94 -1.86
N LEU A 182 -26.42 1.75 -1.47
CA LEU A 182 -26.64 3.04 -0.84
C LEU A 182 -26.82 4.15 -1.90
N THR A 183 -27.51 5.23 -1.56
CA THR A 183 -27.49 6.45 -2.38
C THR A 183 -26.06 7.00 -2.46
N ARG A 184 -25.78 7.83 -3.48
CA ARG A 184 -24.45 8.45 -3.65
C ARG A 184 -23.98 9.17 -2.38
N SER A 185 -24.86 9.96 -1.75
CA SER A 185 -24.52 10.69 -0.52
C SER A 185 -24.22 9.76 0.65
N GLN A 186 -25.05 8.72 0.85
CA GLN A 186 -24.85 7.74 1.91
C GLN A 186 -23.58 6.91 1.69
N ALA A 187 -23.31 6.52 0.45
CA ALA A 187 -22.09 5.77 0.11
C ALA A 187 -20.83 6.62 0.39
N MET A 188 -20.83 7.90 -0.01
CA MET A 188 -19.75 8.85 0.29
C MET A 188 -19.52 9.03 1.79
N GLU A 189 -20.61 9.18 2.54
CA GLU A 189 -20.55 9.32 4.00
C GLU A 189 -19.97 8.07 4.65
N LYS A 190 -20.45 6.88 4.24
CA LYS A 190 -19.96 5.60 4.77
C LYS A 190 -18.51 5.32 4.41
N LEU A 191 -18.06 5.71 3.21
CA LEU A 191 -16.67 5.56 2.83
C LEU A 191 -15.76 6.52 3.62
N TRP A 192 -16.20 7.77 3.87
CA TRP A 192 -15.51 8.67 4.79
C TRP A 192 -15.39 8.08 6.20
N GLU A 193 -16.47 7.52 6.75
CA GLU A 193 -16.46 6.87 8.07
C GLU A 193 -15.42 5.75 8.11
N ALA A 194 -15.38 4.91 7.08
CA ALA A 194 -14.41 3.82 6.99
C ALA A 194 -12.96 4.31 6.91
N ILE A 195 -12.68 5.28 6.03
CA ILE A 195 -11.35 5.88 5.87
C ILE A 195 -10.86 6.51 7.19
N LEU A 196 -11.70 7.31 7.83
CA LEU A 196 -11.35 7.98 9.08
C LEU A 196 -11.13 7.00 10.24
N ALA A 197 -11.98 5.95 10.33
CA ALA A 197 -11.87 4.93 11.37
C ALA A 197 -10.58 4.10 11.21
N THR A 198 -10.30 3.61 10.01
CA THR A 198 -9.09 2.82 9.71
C THR A 198 -7.82 3.65 9.81
N SER A 199 -7.89 4.96 9.49
CA SER A 199 -6.79 5.90 9.68
C SER A 199 -6.66 6.41 11.13
N ARG A 200 -7.41 5.86 12.09
CA ARG A 200 -7.37 6.22 13.53
C ARG A 200 -7.69 7.69 13.80
N VAL A 201 -8.50 8.32 12.95
CA VAL A 201 -8.91 9.71 13.13
C VAL A 201 -10.06 9.79 14.14
N ASN A 202 -9.73 9.48 15.41
CA ASN A 202 -10.64 9.54 16.53
C ASN A 202 -9.89 10.11 17.75
N GLY A 203 -10.27 11.28 18.20
CA GLY A 203 -9.55 12.00 19.27
C GLY A 203 -8.32 12.75 18.73
N ASP A 204 -7.14 12.45 19.24
CA ASP A 204 -5.85 12.97 18.70
C ASP A 204 -5.22 11.92 17.76
N PRO A 205 -5.36 12.07 16.45
CA PRO A 205 -4.87 11.09 15.50
C PRO A 205 -3.33 11.03 15.46
N VAL A 206 -2.63 12.11 15.75
CA VAL A 206 -1.16 12.11 15.79
C VAL A 206 -0.66 11.23 16.92
N ALA A 207 -1.23 11.38 18.13
CA ALA A 207 -0.87 10.53 19.27
C ALA A 207 -1.26 9.06 19.04
N ALA A 208 -2.41 8.79 18.40
CA ALA A 208 -2.83 7.44 18.05
C ALA A 208 -1.86 6.78 17.07
N TRP A 209 -1.33 7.53 16.10
CA TRP A 209 -0.32 7.03 15.16
C TRP A 209 1.05 6.84 15.80
N GLU A 210 1.44 7.67 16.76
CA GLU A 210 2.66 7.43 17.54
C GLU A 210 2.61 6.11 18.32
N GLU A 211 1.46 5.78 18.91
CA GLU A 211 1.23 4.49 19.56
C GLU A 211 1.25 3.34 18.56
N HIS A 212 0.52 3.46 17.46
CA HIS A 212 0.48 2.46 16.40
C HIS A 212 1.85 2.17 15.80
N ASN A 213 2.65 3.21 15.53
CA ASN A 213 4.03 3.06 15.05
C ASN A 213 4.91 2.31 16.06
N ARG A 214 4.73 2.55 17.39
CA ARG A 214 5.45 1.76 18.40
C ARG A 214 5.08 0.28 18.37
N ASP A 215 3.79 -0.04 18.17
CA ASP A 215 3.31 -1.42 18.12
C ASP A 215 3.87 -2.14 16.88
N LEU A 216 3.80 -1.51 15.71
CA LEU A 216 4.35 -2.08 14.47
C LEU A 216 5.87 -2.24 14.57
N LYS A 217 6.56 -1.22 15.10
CA LYS A 217 8.00 -1.30 15.33
C LYS A 217 8.37 -2.45 16.26
N ALA A 218 7.65 -2.66 17.35
CA ALA A 218 7.91 -3.75 18.28
C ALA A 218 7.78 -5.12 17.61
N ARG A 219 6.80 -5.29 16.71
CA ARG A 219 6.63 -6.50 15.89
C ARG A 219 7.78 -6.68 14.90
N CYS A 220 8.15 -5.63 14.18
CA CYS A 220 9.30 -5.66 13.27
C CYS A 220 10.60 -5.97 14.02
N ASP A 221 10.84 -5.36 15.20
CA ASP A 221 12.02 -5.63 16.02
C ASP A 221 12.07 -7.11 16.46
N TYR A 222 10.92 -7.70 16.84
CA TYR A 222 10.83 -9.12 17.16
C TYR A 222 11.19 -9.99 15.96
N LEU A 223 10.56 -9.76 14.79
CA LEU A 223 10.85 -10.50 13.56
C LEU A 223 12.33 -10.40 13.16
N ASN A 224 12.88 -9.19 13.26
CA ASN A 224 14.29 -8.92 12.96
C ASN A 224 15.28 -9.61 13.91
N SER A 225 14.83 -9.89 15.16
CA SER A 225 15.64 -10.62 16.15
C SER A 225 15.76 -12.12 15.88
N LEU A 226 14.89 -12.68 15.03
CA LEU A 226 14.82 -14.12 14.77
C LEU A 226 15.84 -14.62 13.73
N ASP A 227 16.46 -13.73 12.95
CA ASP A 227 17.34 -14.07 11.82
C ASP A 227 16.70 -15.08 10.86
N ILE A 228 15.54 -14.67 10.29
CA ILE A 228 14.70 -15.52 9.47
C ILE A 228 15.36 -15.81 8.12
N GLU A 229 15.47 -17.09 7.77
CA GLU A 229 15.92 -17.56 6.47
C GLU A 229 14.77 -17.65 5.46
N SER A 230 13.62 -18.17 5.90
CA SER A 230 12.43 -18.29 5.08
C SER A 230 11.15 -18.25 5.91
N LEU A 231 10.05 -17.91 5.24
CA LEU A 231 8.69 -18.01 5.78
C LEU A 231 7.93 -19.08 5.01
N HIS A 232 7.28 -19.99 5.74
CA HIS A 232 6.42 -21.03 5.18
C HIS A 232 4.96 -20.74 5.52
N TYR A 233 4.14 -20.59 4.50
CA TYR A 233 2.72 -20.26 4.56
C TYR A 233 1.87 -21.48 4.26
N THR A 234 0.90 -21.77 5.11
CA THR A 234 -0.09 -22.83 4.90
C THR A 234 -1.50 -22.34 5.22
N ALA A 235 -2.50 -22.76 4.44
CA ALA A 235 -3.90 -22.46 4.68
C ALA A 235 -4.83 -23.54 4.11
N ASP A 236 -6.06 -23.62 4.64
CA ASP A 236 -7.06 -24.64 4.23
C ASP A 236 -7.51 -24.51 2.76
N ASN A 237 -7.27 -23.35 2.12
CA ASN A 237 -7.56 -23.13 0.71
C ASN A 237 -6.58 -23.82 -0.27
N GLY A 238 -5.59 -24.53 0.26
CA GLY A 238 -4.55 -25.23 -0.52
C GLY A 238 -3.26 -24.44 -0.68
N THR A 239 -3.12 -23.26 -0.07
CA THR A 239 -1.84 -22.54 0.00
C THR A 239 -0.82 -23.38 0.77
N ASP A 240 0.30 -23.68 0.09
CA ASP A 240 1.50 -24.30 0.63
C ASP A 240 2.69 -23.68 -0.10
N PHE A 241 3.31 -22.70 0.53
CA PHE A 241 4.23 -21.79 -0.10
C PHE A 241 5.36 -21.38 0.83
N THR A 242 6.58 -21.37 0.31
CA THR A 242 7.76 -20.91 1.04
C THR A 242 8.44 -19.77 0.27
N VAL A 243 8.80 -18.71 1.00
CA VAL A 243 9.59 -17.60 0.47
C VAL A 243 10.87 -17.42 1.27
N GLY A 244 12.01 -17.30 0.57
CA GLY A 244 13.32 -17.10 1.19
C GLY A 244 13.68 -15.62 1.30
N LEU A 245 14.40 -15.28 2.39
CA LEU A 245 14.85 -13.93 2.69
C LEU A 245 16.37 -13.80 2.53
N MET A 246 16.82 -12.59 2.24
CA MET A 246 18.25 -12.25 2.25
C MET A 246 18.78 -12.24 3.68
N PRO A 247 20.07 -12.59 3.92
CA PRO A 247 20.68 -12.41 5.25
C PRO A 247 20.63 -10.97 5.75
N GLU A 248 20.67 -10.02 4.84
CA GLU A 248 20.61 -8.58 5.08
C GLU A 248 19.19 -8.05 5.21
N ALA A 249 18.17 -8.89 4.98
CA ALA A 249 16.77 -8.44 5.05
C ALA A 249 16.38 -7.96 6.45
N GLN A 250 15.54 -6.96 6.47
CA GLN A 250 14.84 -6.51 7.67
C GLN A 250 13.36 -6.34 7.41
N PHE A 251 12.54 -6.59 8.42
CA PHE A 251 11.14 -6.23 8.42
C PHE A 251 10.99 -4.76 8.77
N CYS A 252 10.17 -4.06 7.99
CA CYS A 252 9.75 -2.69 8.15
C CYS A 252 8.25 -2.62 8.39
N GLY A 253 7.73 -1.52 8.92
CA GLY A 253 6.29 -1.32 9.11
C GLY A 253 5.99 -0.03 9.86
N GLY A 254 4.82 0.55 9.56
CA GLY A 254 4.38 1.81 10.12
C GLY A 254 5.04 3.01 9.48
N GLY A 255 6.04 3.57 10.14
CA GLY A 255 6.78 4.71 9.64
C GLY A 255 8.19 4.36 9.19
N GLU A 256 8.71 5.20 8.33
CA GLU A 256 10.07 5.15 7.78
C GLU A 256 10.89 6.37 8.21
N GLU A 257 12.19 6.28 8.04
CA GLU A 257 13.09 7.41 8.24
C GLU A 257 13.83 7.71 6.94
N SER A 258 13.72 8.96 6.45
CA SER A 258 14.51 9.38 5.29
C SER A 258 16.00 9.40 5.65
N ILE A 259 16.89 9.38 4.66
CA ILE A 259 18.33 9.45 4.90
C ILE A 259 18.79 10.75 5.60
N GLN A 260 17.91 11.77 5.67
CA GLN A 260 18.14 12.99 6.45
C GLN A 260 17.65 12.86 7.89
N GLY A 261 17.18 11.70 8.34
CA GLY A 261 16.68 11.46 9.68
C GLY A 261 15.29 12.03 9.94
N VAL A 262 14.47 12.19 8.93
CA VAL A 262 13.08 12.64 9.10
C VAL A 262 12.16 11.43 9.10
N PHE A 263 11.55 11.14 10.25
CA PHE A 263 10.55 10.09 10.38
C PHE A 263 9.21 10.52 9.77
N TYR A 264 8.56 9.63 9.00
CA TYR A 264 7.29 9.85 8.33
C TYR A 264 6.51 8.55 8.14
N ASN A 265 5.22 8.62 7.77
CA ASN A 265 4.40 7.44 7.50
C ASN A 265 3.98 7.44 6.03
N PRO A 266 4.51 6.54 5.21
CA PRO A 266 4.24 6.51 3.76
C PRO A 266 2.80 6.14 3.43
N ASN A 267 2.14 5.35 4.27
CA ASN A 267 0.77 4.90 4.06
C ASN A 267 -0.13 5.25 5.24
N ILE A 268 -1.27 5.90 4.98
CA ILE A 268 -2.33 6.15 5.95
C ILE A 268 -3.67 5.66 5.36
N PRO A 269 -4.17 4.48 5.83
CA PRO A 269 -3.65 3.62 6.90
C PRO A 269 -2.57 2.64 6.46
N THR A 270 -1.86 2.03 7.43
CA THR A 270 -1.05 0.80 7.28
C THR A 270 -1.18 -0.08 8.53
N GLU A 271 -1.14 -1.40 8.35
CA GLU A 271 -1.27 -2.41 9.42
C GLU A 271 -0.19 -3.50 9.31
N GLU A 272 0.73 -3.35 8.39
CA GLU A 272 1.66 -4.39 7.97
C GLU A 272 3.03 -4.33 8.64
N CYS A 273 3.64 -5.52 8.73
CA CYS A 273 5.08 -5.68 8.85
C CYS A 273 5.55 -6.41 7.58
N PHE A 274 6.38 -5.77 6.77
CA PHE A 274 6.76 -6.27 5.46
C PHE A 274 8.27 -6.38 5.28
N THR A 275 8.69 -7.17 4.31
CA THR A 275 10.08 -7.24 3.83
C THR A 275 10.12 -7.64 2.37
N SER A 276 11.23 -7.37 1.69
CA SER A 276 11.45 -7.85 0.32
C SER A 276 12.04 -9.25 0.34
N PRO A 277 11.41 -10.22 -0.35
CA PRO A 277 11.98 -11.55 -0.55
C PRO A 277 13.24 -11.52 -1.41
N LYS A 278 14.09 -12.53 -1.26
CA LYS A 278 15.21 -12.72 -2.18
C LYS A 278 14.70 -13.23 -3.52
N ARG A 279 14.97 -12.49 -4.58
CA ARG A 279 14.71 -12.92 -5.96
C ARG A 279 15.26 -14.31 -6.19
N GLY A 280 14.46 -15.22 -6.71
CA GLY A 280 14.83 -16.60 -6.98
C GLY A 280 14.54 -17.59 -5.84
N LEU A 281 14.02 -17.13 -4.69
CA LEU A 281 13.70 -18.00 -3.56
C LEU A 281 12.21 -17.94 -3.21
N ALA A 282 11.38 -18.47 -4.08
CA ALA A 282 9.95 -18.69 -3.82
C ALA A 282 9.53 -20.03 -4.43
N GLU A 283 8.91 -20.90 -3.63
CA GLU A 283 8.51 -22.26 -4.02
C GLU A 283 7.12 -22.59 -3.50
N GLY A 284 6.33 -23.29 -4.32
CA GLY A 284 5.00 -23.77 -3.93
C GLY A 284 3.86 -23.03 -4.61
N ILE A 285 2.68 -23.08 -4.02
CA ILE A 285 1.47 -22.48 -4.56
C ILE A 285 0.78 -21.59 -3.54
N VAL A 286 0.32 -20.43 -4.00
CA VAL A 286 -0.50 -19.51 -3.22
C VAL A 286 -1.85 -19.30 -3.88
N TYR A 287 -2.89 -19.20 -3.08
CA TYR A 287 -4.25 -18.87 -3.50
C TYR A 287 -4.61 -17.48 -2.99
N ALA A 288 -5.04 -16.60 -3.90
CA ALA A 288 -5.57 -15.31 -3.52
C ALA A 288 -6.88 -15.46 -2.77
N THR A 289 -7.03 -14.72 -1.68
CA THR A 289 -8.23 -14.74 -0.81
C THR A 289 -9.19 -13.59 -1.08
N LYS A 290 -8.74 -12.59 -1.85
CA LYS A 290 -9.54 -11.45 -2.29
C LYS A 290 -9.33 -11.20 -3.79
N PRO A 291 -10.32 -10.61 -4.49
CA PRO A 291 -10.11 -10.13 -5.85
C PRO A 291 -9.02 -9.06 -5.91
N LEU A 292 -8.19 -9.12 -6.96
CA LEU A 292 -7.23 -8.06 -7.27
C LEU A 292 -7.87 -7.07 -8.27
N SER A 293 -7.92 -5.80 -7.88
CA SER A 293 -8.36 -4.72 -8.77
C SER A 293 -7.17 -4.17 -9.54
N TYR A 294 -7.03 -4.56 -10.81
CA TYR A 294 -5.92 -4.16 -11.66
C TYR A 294 -6.41 -3.47 -12.92
N GLN A 295 -5.97 -2.25 -13.16
CA GLN A 295 -6.30 -1.44 -14.35
C GLN A 295 -7.81 -1.36 -14.68
N GLY A 296 -8.65 -1.26 -13.64
CA GLY A 296 -10.11 -1.16 -13.79
C GLY A 296 -10.80 -2.48 -14.09
N GLN A 297 -10.13 -3.59 -13.88
CA GLN A 297 -10.68 -4.95 -13.99
C GLN A 297 -10.38 -5.75 -12.73
N LEU A 298 -11.23 -6.73 -12.41
CA LEU A 298 -11.02 -7.62 -11.27
C LEU A 298 -10.46 -8.95 -11.77
N ILE A 299 -9.35 -9.39 -11.17
CA ILE A 299 -8.84 -10.75 -11.28
C ILE A 299 -9.38 -11.51 -10.07
N GLU A 300 -10.16 -12.57 -10.29
CA GLU A 300 -10.88 -13.25 -9.21
C GLU A 300 -10.57 -14.74 -9.17
N GLY A 301 -10.54 -15.33 -7.96
CA GLY A 301 -10.36 -16.76 -7.73
C GLY A 301 -9.05 -17.27 -8.33
N PHE A 302 -7.95 -16.59 -8.08
CA PHE A 302 -6.68 -16.92 -8.72
C PHE A 302 -5.66 -17.57 -7.79
N SER A 303 -4.78 -18.32 -8.40
CA SER A 303 -3.62 -18.93 -7.76
C SER A 303 -2.36 -18.72 -8.61
N ILE A 304 -1.22 -18.70 -7.94
CA ILE A 304 0.09 -18.58 -8.57
C ILE A 304 1.00 -19.67 -8.01
N ARG A 305 1.61 -20.44 -8.92
CA ARG A 305 2.67 -21.39 -8.57
C ARG A 305 4.02 -20.77 -8.86
N PHE A 306 4.88 -20.85 -7.86
CA PHE A 306 6.26 -20.40 -7.93
C PHE A 306 7.21 -21.59 -7.98
N ALA A 307 8.25 -21.47 -8.81
CA ALA A 307 9.39 -22.38 -8.85
C ALA A 307 10.66 -21.60 -9.20
N GLY A 308 11.72 -21.80 -8.43
CA GLY A 308 12.95 -21.03 -8.56
C GLY A 308 12.73 -19.52 -8.41
N GLY A 309 11.79 -19.13 -7.56
CA GLY A 309 11.39 -17.75 -7.30
C GLY A 309 10.47 -17.12 -8.33
N LYS A 310 10.23 -17.77 -9.46
CA LYS A 310 9.45 -17.23 -10.57
C LYS A 310 8.02 -17.77 -10.57
N ALA A 311 7.05 -16.92 -10.84
CA ALA A 311 5.69 -17.32 -11.16
C ALA A 311 5.71 -18.09 -12.49
N VAL A 312 5.51 -19.44 -12.42
CA VAL A 312 5.61 -20.35 -13.59
C VAL A 312 4.24 -20.78 -14.11
N GLU A 313 3.23 -20.74 -13.26
CA GLU A 313 1.86 -21.10 -13.59
C GLU A 313 0.91 -20.17 -12.86
N VAL A 314 -0.08 -19.66 -13.56
CA VAL A 314 -1.15 -18.85 -12.99
C VAL A 314 -2.50 -19.42 -13.46
N HIS A 315 -3.47 -19.39 -12.57
CA HIS A 315 -4.84 -19.72 -12.88
C HIS A 315 -5.78 -18.69 -12.26
N ALA A 316 -6.86 -18.32 -12.95
CA ALA A 316 -7.89 -17.46 -12.41
C ALA A 316 -9.27 -17.82 -12.96
N GLU A 317 -10.30 -17.72 -12.11
CA GLU A 317 -11.69 -17.90 -12.54
C GLU A 317 -12.13 -16.76 -13.48
N LYS A 318 -11.55 -15.56 -13.29
CA LYS A 318 -11.87 -14.39 -14.09
C LYS A 318 -10.62 -13.56 -14.39
N ASN A 319 -10.48 -13.17 -15.66
CA ASN A 319 -9.39 -12.34 -16.17
C ASN A 319 -7.98 -12.96 -16.02
N GLU A 320 -7.86 -14.27 -16.23
CA GLU A 320 -6.56 -14.98 -16.20
C GLU A 320 -5.54 -14.38 -17.19
N GLU A 321 -5.98 -14.01 -18.40
CA GLU A 321 -5.10 -13.40 -19.41
C GLU A 321 -4.56 -12.03 -18.97
N LEU A 322 -5.31 -11.31 -18.13
CA LEU A 322 -4.82 -10.06 -17.54
C LEU A 322 -3.70 -10.31 -16.51
N LEU A 323 -3.84 -11.37 -15.69
CA LEU A 323 -2.79 -11.82 -14.77
C LEU A 323 -1.53 -12.26 -15.51
N LYS A 324 -1.68 -13.04 -16.60
CA LYS A 324 -0.56 -13.43 -17.49
C LYS A 324 0.13 -12.21 -18.10
N THR A 325 -0.63 -11.23 -18.53
CA THR A 325 -0.08 -9.98 -19.08
C THR A 325 0.70 -9.22 -18.02
N MET A 326 0.19 -9.15 -16.80
CA MET A 326 0.83 -8.46 -15.67
C MET A 326 2.20 -9.07 -15.35
N ILE A 327 2.29 -10.40 -15.17
CA ILE A 327 3.55 -11.10 -14.88
C ILE A 327 4.55 -11.13 -16.04
N SER A 328 4.15 -10.72 -17.24
CA SER A 328 5.00 -10.62 -18.44
C SER A 328 5.41 -9.19 -18.80
N MET A 329 5.09 -8.20 -17.94
CA MET A 329 5.32 -6.78 -18.22
C MET A 329 6.81 -6.47 -18.44
N ASP A 330 7.67 -7.02 -17.59
CA ASP A 330 9.12 -7.01 -17.71
C ASP A 330 9.72 -8.28 -17.09
N GLU A 331 11.05 -8.39 -17.06
CA GLU A 331 11.74 -9.56 -16.51
C GLU A 331 11.46 -9.76 -15.00
N GLY A 332 11.34 -8.67 -14.23
CA GLY A 332 11.09 -8.70 -12.79
C GLY A 332 9.64 -8.96 -12.42
N ALA A 333 8.69 -8.70 -13.33
CA ALA A 333 7.25 -8.76 -13.03
C ALA A 333 6.75 -10.15 -12.59
N ALA A 334 7.48 -11.22 -12.92
CA ALA A 334 7.14 -12.58 -12.50
C ALA A 334 7.79 -13.01 -11.17
N TYR A 335 8.52 -12.14 -10.51
CA TYR A 335 9.16 -12.41 -9.22
C TYR A 335 8.52 -11.58 -8.11
N LEU A 336 8.67 -12.03 -6.87
CA LEU A 336 8.17 -11.30 -5.73
C LEU A 336 9.06 -10.10 -5.38
N GLY A 337 8.43 -8.99 -5.05
CA GLY A 337 9.04 -7.78 -4.49
C GLY A 337 8.78 -7.62 -3.01
N GLU A 338 7.65 -8.21 -2.52
CA GLU A 338 7.25 -8.05 -1.14
C GLU A 338 6.59 -9.30 -0.57
N CYS A 339 6.78 -9.50 0.74
CA CYS A 339 5.92 -10.34 1.58
C CYS A 339 5.55 -9.56 2.85
N ALA A 340 4.25 -9.38 3.07
CA ALA A 340 3.70 -8.58 4.14
C ALA A 340 2.82 -9.40 5.08
N LEU A 341 2.93 -9.12 6.37
CA LEU A 341 2.27 -9.78 7.47
C LEU A 341 1.24 -8.83 8.08
N VAL A 342 -0.04 -9.14 7.88
CA VAL A 342 -1.18 -8.35 8.37
C VAL A 342 -2.17 -9.28 9.06
N PRO A 343 -2.50 -9.05 10.34
CA PRO A 343 -3.41 -9.94 11.06
C PRO A 343 -4.87 -9.74 10.62
N GLN A 344 -5.66 -10.81 10.67
CA GLN A 344 -7.12 -10.76 10.43
C GLN A 344 -7.86 -9.86 11.44
N SER A 345 -7.23 -9.56 12.57
CA SER A 345 -7.72 -8.58 13.54
C SER A 345 -7.47 -7.13 13.15
N SER A 346 -6.86 -6.84 12.00
CA SER A 346 -6.64 -5.47 11.53
C SER A 346 -7.98 -4.71 11.41
N PRO A 347 -8.01 -3.39 11.69
CA PRO A 347 -9.23 -2.60 11.55
C PRO A 347 -9.85 -2.66 10.15
N ILE A 348 -9.01 -2.82 9.12
CA ILE A 348 -9.43 -2.88 7.72
C ILE A 348 -10.05 -4.24 7.43
N ALA A 349 -9.45 -5.35 7.88
CA ALA A 349 -10.05 -6.68 7.78
C ALA A 349 -11.43 -6.73 8.46
N GLN A 350 -11.55 -6.10 9.63
CA GLN A 350 -12.79 -6.05 10.41
C GLN A 350 -13.90 -5.20 9.78
N CYS A 351 -13.60 -4.37 8.78
CA CYS A 351 -14.63 -3.67 7.99
C CYS A 351 -15.53 -4.63 7.21
N GLY A 352 -15.00 -5.80 6.80
CA GLY A 352 -15.78 -6.87 6.17
C GLY A 352 -16.22 -6.59 4.72
N TYR A 353 -15.67 -5.58 4.05
CA TYR A 353 -15.92 -5.29 2.63
C TYR A 353 -14.61 -5.02 1.87
N LEU A 354 -14.66 -5.26 0.57
CA LEU A 354 -13.56 -4.94 -0.35
C LEU A 354 -13.62 -3.45 -0.69
N PHE A 355 -12.49 -2.77 -0.55
CA PHE A 355 -12.41 -1.34 -0.89
C PHE A 355 -12.18 -1.10 -2.37
N TYR A 356 -11.73 -2.09 -3.13
CA TYR A 356 -11.27 -1.93 -4.54
C TYR A 356 -10.15 -0.90 -4.66
N ASN A 357 -9.31 -0.82 -3.66
CA ASN A 357 -8.20 0.10 -3.56
C ASN A 357 -7.06 -0.58 -2.80
N THR A 358 -5.88 -0.68 -3.44
CA THR A 358 -4.75 -1.45 -2.93
C THR A 358 -4.33 -1.00 -1.54
N LEU A 359 -4.22 0.30 -1.26
CA LEU A 359 -3.86 0.83 0.06
C LEU A 359 -4.68 0.25 1.22
N PHE A 360 -5.97 -0.05 0.99
CA PHE A 360 -6.83 -0.65 2.01
C PHE A 360 -6.82 -2.17 1.93
N ASP A 361 -6.97 -2.71 0.72
CA ASP A 361 -7.20 -4.15 0.56
C ASP A 361 -5.94 -4.95 0.92
N GLU A 362 -4.73 -4.43 0.67
CA GLU A 362 -3.46 -4.99 1.14
C GLU A 362 -3.38 -5.03 2.67
N ASN A 363 -3.81 -3.98 3.33
CA ASN A 363 -3.80 -3.86 4.79
C ASN A 363 -4.97 -4.60 5.49
N ALA A 364 -5.78 -5.33 4.74
CA ALA A 364 -6.82 -6.21 5.25
C ALA A 364 -6.39 -7.67 5.43
N ALA A 365 -5.22 -8.07 4.93
CA ALA A 365 -4.75 -9.47 4.99
C ALA A 365 -3.24 -9.57 4.73
N CYS A 366 -2.60 -10.66 5.17
CA CYS A 366 -1.27 -10.98 4.66
C CYS A 366 -1.30 -10.99 3.14
N HIS A 367 -0.29 -10.40 2.51
CA HIS A 367 -0.20 -10.28 1.07
C HIS A 367 1.22 -10.50 0.55
N LEU A 368 1.32 -10.71 -0.74
CA LEU A 368 2.56 -10.76 -1.49
C LEU A 368 2.46 -9.74 -2.62
N ALA A 369 3.57 -9.11 -2.99
CA ALA A 369 3.61 -8.28 -4.19
C ALA A 369 4.42 -8.93 -5.30
N LEU A 370 3.89 -8.91 -6.52
CA LEU A 370 4.65 -9.19 -7.73
C LEU A 370 5.38 -7.92 -8.18
N GLY A 371 6.64 -8.08 -8.55
CA GLY A 371 7.42 -6.99 -9.15
C GLY A 371 8.47 -6.38 -8.22
N MET A 372 8.52 -5.05 -8.15
CA MET A 372 9.59 -4.29 -7.49
C MET A 372 9.64 -4.52 -5.98
N GLY A 373 10.83 -4.74 -5.43
CA GLY A 373 11.10 -4.74 -3.99
C GLY A 373 11.71 -3.42 -3.53
N TYR A 374 11.76 -3.22 -2.21
CA TYR A 374 12.16 -1.97 -1.57
C TYR A 374 13.55 -2.04 -0.94
N ALA A 375 14.38 -1.02 -1.18
CA ALA A 375 15.76 -0.98 -0.68
C ALA A 375 15.85 -0.78 0.84
N ASP A 376 14.86 -0.14 1.46
CA ASP A 376 14.77 0.06 2.91
C ASP A 376 14.54 -1.23 3.69
N THR A 377 14.13 -2.31 3.03
CA THR A 377 14.09 -3.66 3.60
C THR A 377 15.48 -4.32 3.71
N ILE A 378 16.56 -3.63 3.37
CA ILE A 378 17.94 -4.05 3.61
C ILE A 378 18.49 -3.33 4.84
N ARG A 379 19.06 -4.11 5.76
CA ARG A 379 19.73 -3.56 6.95
C ARG A 379 20.80 -2.54 6.56
N ASP A 380 20.78 -1.40 7.23
CA ASP A 380 21.75 -0.33 7.00
C ASP A 380 21.74 0.25 5.58
N PHE A 381 20.54 0.25 4.94
CA PHE A 381 20.36 0.73 3.58
C PHE A 381 20.74 2.22 3.42
N GLN A 382 20.66 3.02 4.50
CA GLN A 382 21.01 4.43 4.49
C GLN A 382 22.48 4.68 4.10
N ASN A 383 23.36 3.69 4.38
CA ASN A 383 24.79 3.72 4.06
C ASN A 383 25.12 2.97 2.77
N LYS A 384 24.13 2.55 1.99
CA LYS A 384 24.28 1.79 0.75
C LYS A 384 23.67 2.55 -0.43
N THR A 385 24.23 2.32 -1.60
CA THR A 385 23.58 2.74 -2.84
C THR A 385 22.40 1.82 -3.16
N LEU A 386 21.46 2.29 -3.99
CA LEU A 386 20.37 1.47 -4.46
C LEU A 386 20.86 0.22 -5.22
N GLU A 387 21.94 0.36 -5.98
CA GLU A 387 22.58 -0.76 -6.71
C GLU A 387 23.15 -1.80 -5.75
N GLU A 388 23.82 -1.38 -4.67
CA GLU A 388 24.29 -2.29 -3.63
C GLU A 388 23.13 -3.02 -2.96
N CYS A 389 22.03 -2.32 -2.59
CA CYS A 389 20.84 -2.97 -2.03
C CYS A 389 20.25 -4.00 -3.00
N ARG A 390 20.13 -3.68 -4.28
CA ARG A 390 19.67 -4.63 -5.31
C ARG A 390 20.58 -5.83 -5.49
N SER A 391 21.89 -5.66 -5.31
CA SER A 391 22.87 -6.74 -5.44
C SER A 391 22.70 -7.86 -4.41
N TYR A 392 22.05 -7.61 -3.27
CA TYR A 392 21.69 -8.64 -2.28
C TYR A 392 20.57 -9.57 -2.77
N GLY A 393 19.79 -9.13 -3.75
CA GLY A 393 18.73 -9.94 -4.35
C GLY A 393 17.34 -9.30 -4.32
N ILE A 394 17.22 -7.99 -4.07
CA ILE A 394 15.96 -7.26 -4.24
C ILE A 394 15.57 -7.30 -5.72
N ASN A 395 14.32 -7.63 -5.99
CA ASN A 395 13.79 -7.64 -7.34
C ASN A 395 13.55 -6.21 -7.86
N ASP A 396 13.87 -5.98 -9.13
CA ASP A 396 13.62 -4.70 -9.83
C ASP A 396 12.61 -4.95 -10.96
N SER A 397 11.56 -4.13 -11.01
CA SER A 397 10.50 -4.20 -12.01
C SER A 397 9.82 -2.84 -12.14
N MET A 398 9.09 -2.65 -13.23
CA MET A 398 8.23 -1.48 -13.42
C MET A 398 6.86 -1.61 -12.77
N ILE A 399 6.51 -2.79 -12.25
CA ILE A 399 5.28 -3.02 -11.50
C ILE A 399 5.60 -3.33 -10.03
N HIS A 400 4.63 -3.05 -9.17
CA HIS A 400 4.51 -3.54 -7.81
C HIS A 400 3.01 -3.73 -7.57
N GLU A 401 2.58 -4.99 -7.47
CA GLU A 401 1.15 -5.32 -7.43
C GLU A 401 0.86 -6.32 -6.32
N ASP A 402 0.19 -5.82 -5.30
CA ASP A 402 -0.15 -6.57 -4.09
C ASP A 402 -1.36 -7.46 -4.30
N PHE A 403 -1.27 -8.69 -3.85
CA PHE A 403 -2.39 -9.62 -3.84
C PHE A 403 -2.51 -10.34 -2.50
N MET A 404 -3.72 -10.35 -1.97
CA MET A 404 -4.03 -10.82 -0.63
C MET A 404 -4.14 -12.34 -0.60
N ILE A 405 -3.41 -12.96 0.35
CA ILE A 405 -3.37 -14.41 0.58
C ILE A 405 -3.84 -14.78 1.99
N GLY A 406 -3.90 -13.81 2.92
CA GLY A 406 -4.28 -14.02 4.31
C GLY A 406 -5.75 -14.44 4.47
N CYS A 407 -6.02 -15.35 5.38
CA CYS A 407 -7.35 -15.82 5.79
C CYS A 407 -7.33 -16.35 7.22
N ASP A 408 -8.51 -16.68 7.76
CA ASP A 408 -8.66 -17.19 9.15
C ASP A 408 -7.93 -18.51 9.42
N SER A 409 -7.62 -19.30 8.39
CA SER A 409 -6.85 -20.55 8.52
C SER A 409 -5.36 -20.40 8.26
N MET A 410 -4.87 -19.17 7.94
CA MET A 410 -3.47 -18.94 7.62
C MET A 410 -2.56 -19.19 8.80
N ASN A 411 -1.57 -20.06 8.61
CA ASN A 411 -0.44 -20.26 9.51
C ASN A 411 0.84 -19.89 8.79
N ILE A 412 1.76 -19.26 9.52
CA ILE A 412 3.08 -18.87 8.99
C ILE A 412 4.13 -19.29 10.00
N ASP A 413 5.08 -20.09 9.55
CA ASP A 413 6.25 -20.51 10.31
C ASP A 413 7.52 -19.88 9.75
N ALA A 414 8.31 -19.23 10.61
CA ALA A 414 9.63 -18.76 10.26
C ALA A 414 10.65 -19.87 10.48
N HIS A 415 11.40 -20.20 9.46
CA HIS A 415 12.61 -20.99 9.54
C HIS A 415 13.80 -20.07 9.72
N THR A 416 14.49 -20.20 10.83
CA THR A 416 15.63 -19.34 11.18
C THR A 416 16.95 -19.94 10.74
N ARG A 417 17.98 -19.12 10.51
CA ARG A 417 19.30 -19.59 10.05
C ARG A 417 20.01 -20.49 11.05
N ASP A 418 19.65 -20.43 12.33
CA ASP A 418 20.14 -21.36 13.38
C ASP A 418 19.34 -22.68 13.46
N GLY A 419 18.39 -22.90 12.53
CA GLY A 419 17.64 -24.14 12.36
C GLY A 419 16.39 -24.28 13.24
N ARG A 420 15.95 -23.22 13.93
CA ARG A 420 14.68 -23.23 14.67
C ARG A 420 13.49 -22.98 13.71
N VAL A 421 12.31 -23.50 14.11
CA VAL A 421 11.03 -23.17 13.50
C VAL A 421 10.21 -22.38 14.53
N VAL A 422 9.85 -21.15 14.19
CA VAL A 422 9.17 -20.23 15.09
C VAL A 422 7.81 -19.87 14.49
N PRO A 423 6.70 -20.12 15.18
CA PRO A 423 5.38 -19.73 14.70
C PRO A 423 5.24 -18.20 14.71
N ILE A 424 4.95 -17.62 13.54
CA ILE A 424 4.70 -16.20 13.38
C ILE A 424 3.21 -15.90 13.32
N PHE A 425 2.44 -16.71 12.59
CA PHE A 425 0.99 -16.62 12.53
C PHE A 425 0.33 -17.95 12.88
N ARG A 426 -0.79 -17.88 13.55
CA ARG A 426 -1.72 -18.99 13.77
C ARG A 426 -3.15 -18.50 13.59
N ASN A 427 -3.92 -19.23 12.78
CA ASN A 427 -5.31 -18.86 12.48
C ASN A 427 -5.47 -17.39 12.07
N GLY A 428 -4.62 -16.95 11.14
CA GLY A 428 -4.65 -15.60 10.55
C GLY A 428 -4.22 -14.45 11.46
N ASN A 429 -3.69 -14.71 12.65
CA ASN A 429 -3.26 -13.68 13.59
C ASN A 429 -1.86 -13.96 14.16
N TRP A 430 -1.23 -12.91 14.73
CA TRP A 430 0.07 -13.03 15.37
C TRP A 430 0.08 -14.12 16.44
N ALA A 431 1.13 -14.94 16.45
CA ALA A 431 1.34 -16.04 17.39
C ALA A 431 2.21 -15.67 18.60
N PHE A 432 2.62 -14.37 18.72
CA PHE A 432 3.48 -13.83 19.77
C PHE A 432 2.94 -12.51 20.30
#